data_8ff10dc1fc3273406bb170c96d11aa5f
#
_entry.id   8ff10dc1fc3273406bb170c96d11aa5f
#
_cell.length_a   1.000
_cell.length_b   1.000
_cell.length_c   1.000
_cell.angle_alpha   90.00
_cell.angle_beta   90.00
_cell.angle_gamma   90.00
#
_symmetry.space_group_name_H-M   'P 1'
#
loop_
_entity.id
_entity.type
_entity.pdbx_description
1 polymer ?
#
loop_
_entity_poly.entity_id
_entity_poly.type
_entity_poly.pdbx_seq_one_letter_code
_entity_poly.pdbx_strand_id
1 'polypeptide(L)'
;MKTLLRTLLYLALIVWLGAEIFFPVVAAVTFTTLQPQTHIAGTIVGQLLRILHGMGLVSGMVALALLALGPAWGLYKPRSVLAPMALVIFMMAATVYSQFGIIPAMERDRMAAGGAIDTSDPTNPNTIDFNRLHNRSEHVELTILLMGLATVVLVARAESGKS
;
A
#
# COMPACT_ATOMS: atom_id res chain seq x y z
N MET A 1 12.24 24.73 -12.57
CA MET A 1 12.69 23.85 -11.46
C MET A 1 11.58 23.53 -10.46
N LYS A 2 10.89 24.53 -9.86
CA LYS A 2 9.81 24.30 -8.86
C LYS A 2 8.65 23.46 -9.41
N THR A 3 8.18 23.72 -10.64
CA THR A 3 7.13 22.95 -11.30
C THR A 3 7.53 21.48 -11.45
N LEU A 4 8.76 21.21 -11.92
CA LEU A 4 9.25 19.83 -12.07
C LEU A 4 9.24 19.06 -10.76
N LEU A 5 9.70 19.66 -9.67
CA LEU A 5 9.72 18.99 -8.35
C LEU A 5 8.32 18.68 -7.83
N ARG A 6 7.36 19.60 -8.03
CA ARG A 6 5.93 19.33 -7.72
C ARG A 6 5.37 18.22 -8.58
N THR A 7 5.64 18.26 -9.90
CA THR A 7 5.21 17.19 -10.81
C THR A 7 5.75 15.84 -10.36
N LEU A 8 7.02 15.73 -9.99
CA LEU A 8 7.61 14.49 -9.49
C LEU A 8 6.95 14.01 -8.19
N LEU A 9 6.62 14.94 -7.27
CA LEU A 9 5.90 14.58 -6.05
C LEU A 9 4.51 14.00 -6.37
N TYR A 10 3.73 14.68 -7.23
CA TYR A 10 2.42 14.17 -7.62
C TYR A 10 2.53 12.86 -8.41
N LEU A 11 3.50 12.69 -9.30
CA LEU A 11 3.71 11.43 -9.99
C LEU A 11 4.01 10.28 -9.02
N ALA A 12 4.85 10.51 -8.01
CA ALA A 12 5.10 9.50 -6.98
C ALA A 12 3.82 9.12 -6.23
N LEU A 13 3.00 10.10 -5.83
CA LEU A 13 1.72 9.84 -5.18
C LEU A 13 0.72 9.15 -6.12
N ILE A 14 0.64 9.54 -7.40
CA ILE A 14 -0.24 8.92 -8.40
C ILE A 14 0.13 7.46 -8.64
N VAL A 15 1.43 7.15 -8.75
CA VAL A 15 1.88 5.75 -8.93
C VAL A 15 1.48 4.90 -7.75
N TRP A 16 1.71 5.37 -6.52
CA TRP A 16 1.33 4.61 -5.32
C TRP A 16 -0.18 4.45 -5.20
N LEU A 17 -0.91 5.57 -5.17
CA LEU A 17 -2.37 5.56 -4.97
C LEU A 17 -3.13 4.93 -6.14
N GLY A 18 -2.67 5.13 -7.37
CA GLY A 18 -3.26 4.50 -8.54
C GLY A 18 -3.16 2.98 -8.46
N ALA A 19 -2.03 2.45 -8.00
CA ALA A 19 -1.86 1.02 -7.77
C ALA A 19 -2.77 0.52 -6.64
N GLU A 20 -2.86 1.24 -5.51
CA GLU A 20 -3.74 0.89 -4.37
C GLU A 20 -5.23 0.88 -4.77
N ILE A 21 -5.68 1.88 -5.54
CA ILE A 21 -7.08 1.97 -6.01
C ILE A 21 -7.41 0.86 -7.00
N PHE A 22 -6.47 0.51 -7.87
CA PHE A 22 -6.70 -0.48 -8.91
C PHE A 22 -6.53 -1.93 -8.42
N PHE A 23 -5.74 -2.15 -7.39
CA PHE A 23 -5.45 -3.49 -6.87
C PHE A 23 -6.68 -4.31 -6.48
N PRO A 24 -7.71 -3.78 -5.77
CA PRO A 24 -8.93 -4.54 -5.48
C PRO A 24 -9.68 -5.00 -6.74
N VAL A 25 -9.64 -4.21 -7.81
CA VAL A 25 -10.25 -4.59 -9.11
C VAL A 25 -9.49 -5.77 -9.71
N VAL A 26 -8.16 -5.72 -9.72
CA VAL A 26 -7.31 -6.82 -10.20
C VAL A 26 -7.54 -8.08 -9.37
N ALA A 27 -7.60 -7.95 -8.04
CA ALA A 27 -7.89 -9.07 -7.16
C ALA A 27 -9.26 -9.69 -7.47
N ALA A 28 -10.32 -8.89 -7.55
CA ALA A 28 -11.67 -9.36 -7.83
C ALA A 28 -11.75 -10.09 -9.19
N VAL A 29 -11.17 -9.52 -10.26
CA VAL A 29 -11.12 -10.13 -11.59
C VAL A 29 -10.36 -11.45 -11.55
N THR A 30 -9.20 -11.50 -10.86
CA THR A 30 -8.39 -12.72 -10.78
C THR A 30 -9.15 -13.84 -10.06
N PHE A 31 -9.78 -13.53 -8.91
CA PHE A 31 -10.57 -14.51 -8.16
C PHE A 31 -11.80 -15.01 -8.92
N THR A 32 -12.50 -14.13 -9.65
CA THR A 32 -13.66 -14.55 -10.46
C THR A 32 -13.27 -15.39 -11.68
N THR A 33 -12.14 -15.08 -12.31
CA THR A 33 -11.67 -15.78 -13.51
C THR A 33 -11.15 -17.18 -13.19
N LEU A 34 -10.54 -17.38 -12.02
CA LEU A 34 -9.88 -18.63 -11.64
C LEU A 34 -10.75 -19.54 -10.73
N GLN A 35 -12.06 -19.30 -10.65
CA GLN A 35 -12.94 -20.22 -9.93
C GLN A 35 -13.02 -21.59 -10.65
N PRO A 36 -13.10 -22.71 -9.89
CA PRO A 36 -13.12 -22.80 -8.42
C PRO A 36 -11.74 -22.80 -7.74
N GLN A 37 -10.65 -22.65 -8.49
CA GLN A 37 -9.27 -22.78 -8.03
C GLN A 37 -8.76 -21.48 -7.35
N THR A 38 -9.44 -21.06 -6.28
CA THR A 38 -9.16 -19.77 -5.63
C THR A 38 -7.78 -19.70 -4.97
N HIS A 39 -7.15 -20.83 -4.65
CA HIS A 39 -5.77 -20.90 -4.17
C HIS A 39 -4.75 -20.41 -5.20
N ILE A 40 -4.99 -20.65 -6.52
CA ILE A 40 -4.16 -20.12 -7.60
C ILE A 40 -4.34 -18.59 -7.69
N ALA A 41 -5.59 -18.12 -7.63
CA ALA A 41 -5.89 -16.68 -7.60
C ALA A 41 -5.18 -16.00 -6.43
N GLY A 42 -5.25 -16.56 -5.22
CA GLY A 42 -4.57 -16.05 -4.04
C GLY A 42 -3.04 -15.97 -4.19
N THR A 43 -2.45 -16.95 -4.87
CA THR A 43 -0.99 -16.94 -5.16
C THR A 43 -0.62 -15.79 -6.10
N ILE A 44 -1.39 -15.59 -7.18
CA ILE A 44 -1.15 -14.50 -8.14
C ILE A 44 -1.35 -13.13 -7.47
N VAL A 45 -2.48 -12.96 -6.79
CA VAL A 45 -2.80 -11.71 -6.10
C VAL A 45 -1.76 -11.39 -5.03
N GLY A 46 -1.27 -12.39 -4.28
CA GLY A 46 -0.20 -12.22 -3.30
C GLY A 46 1.12 -11.77 -3.91
N GLN A 47 1.48 -12.25 -5.12
CA GLN A 47 2.66 -11.78 -5.85
C GLN A 47 2.49 -10.32 -6.32
N LEU A 48 1.31 -9.99 -6.86
CA LEU A 48 1.00 -8.61 -7.29
C LEU A 48 1.02 -7.65 -6.11
N LEU A 49 0.51 -8.04 -4.94
CA LEU A 49 0.57 -7.24 -3.72
C LEU A 49 2.03 -6.93 -3.31
N ARG A 50 2.93 -7.91 -3.41
CA ARG A 50 4.36 -7.69 -3.13
C ARG A 50 4.99 -6.66 -4.08
N ILE A 51 4.61 -6.69 -5.36
CA ILE A 51 5.07 -5.71 -6.36
C ILE A 51 4.51 -4.32 -6.01
N LEU A 52 3.22 -4.24 -5.69
CA LEU A 52 2.56 -3.00 -5.26
C LEU A 52 3.28 -2.40 -4.05
N HIS A 53 3.59 -3.20 -3.03
CA HIS A 53 4.36 -2.75 -1.86
C HIS A 53 5.74 -2.19 -2.25
N GLY A 54 6.46 -2.87 -3.15
CA GLY A 54 7.75 -2.39 -3.67
C GLY A 54 7.61 -1.02 -4.36
N MET A 55 6.59 -0.88 -5.24
CA MET A 55 6.28 0.39 -5.89
C MET A 55 5.91 1.48 -4.87
N GLY A 56 5.09 1.15 -3.89
CA GLY A 56 4.69 2.06 -2.81
C GLY A 56 5.88 2.56 -1.99
N LEU A 57 6.79 1.68 -1.60
CA LEU A 57 7.99 2.05 -0.83
C LEU A 57 8.91 2.98 -1.64
N VAL A 58 9.15 2.69 -2.93
CA VAL A 58 9.95 3.57 -3.80
C VAL A 58 9.27 4.92 -3.97
N SER A 59 7.97 4.94 -4.27
CA SER A 59 7.19 6.18 -4.41
C SER A 59 7.16 6.98 -3.10
N GLY A 60 7.01 6.29 -1.96
CA GLY A 60 7.04 6.90 -0.63
C GLY A 60 8.37 7.55 -0.30
N MET A 61 9.49 6.90 -0.62
CA MET A 61 10.83 7.48 -0.45
C MET A 61 11.00 8.75 -1.29
N VAL A 62 10.58 8.72 -2.56
CA VAL A 62 10.63 9.89 -3.44
C VAL A 62 9.76 11.03 -2.89
N ALA A 63 8.51 10.72 -2.51
CA ALA A 63 7.58 11.72 -1.95
C ALA A 63 8.13 12.32 -0.65
N LEU A 64 8.65 11.50 0.25
CA LEU A 64 9.23 11.95 1.51
C LEU A 64 10.45 12.85 1.30
N ALA A 65 11.36 12.48 0.40
CA ALA A 65 12.52 13.29 0.06
C ALA A 65 12.12 14.66 -0.52
N LEU A 66 11.15 14.69 -1.44
CA LEU A 66 10.66 15.94 -2.04
C LEU A 66 9.91 16.83 -1.04
N LEU A 67 9.15 16.25 -0.11
CA LEU A 67 8.50 17.00 0.97
C LEU A 67 9.53 17.55 1.97
N ALA A 68 10.55 16.77 2.33
CA ALA A 68 11.60 17.19 3.27
C ALA A 68 12.47 18.31 2.70
N LEU A 69 12.85 18.22 1.43
CA LEU A 69 13.70 19.22 0.75
C LEU A 69 12.90 20.42 0.22
N GLY A 70 11.59 20.27 0.05
CA GLY A 70 10.71 21.28 -0.51
C GLY A 70 10.80 22.66 0.16
N PRO A 71 10.83 22.75 1.50
CA PRO A 71 11.00 24.04 2.19
C PRO A 71 12.31 24.75 1.86
N ALA A 72 13.43 24.02 1.79
CA ALA A 72 14.74 24.60 1.43
C ALA A 72 14.76 25.17 0.02
N TRP A 73 13.98 24.62 -0.90
CA TRP A 73 13.81 25.12 -2.27
C TRP A 73 12.70 26.17 -2.42
N GLY A 74 12.09 26.58 -1.31
CA GLY A 74 10.97 27.53 -1.32
C GLY A 74 9.71 26.98 -1.99
N LEU A 75 9.49 25.66 -1.99
CA LEU A 75 8.27 25.02 -2.53
C LEU A 75 7.12 25.08 -1.53
N TYR A 76 7.41 24.93 -0.25
CA TYR A 76 6.44 24.85 0.84
C TYR A 76 6.89 25.63 2.07
N LYS A 77 5.96 26.01 2.94
CA LYS A 77 6.31 26.48 4.30
C LYS A 77 6.74 25.26 5.15
N PRO A 78 7.78 25.35 5.99
CA PRO A 78 8.27 24.20 6.76
C PRO A 78 7.19 23.47 7.55
N ARG A 79 6.29 24.21 8.21
CA ARG A 79 5.21 23.61 9.00
C ARG A 79 4.13 22.92 8.18
N SER A 80 3.90 23.33 6.92
CA SER A 80 2.82 22.78 6.09
C SER A 80 3.13 21.39 5.54
N VAL A 81 4.40 20.96 5.56
CA VAL A 81 4.81 19.63 5.08
C VAL A 81 4.90 18.57 6.18
N LEU A 82 4.83 18.97 7.46
CA LEU A 82 4.98 18.02 8.58
C LEU A 82 3.89 16.93 8.59
N ALA A 83 2.63 17.34 8.42
CA ALA A 83 1.51 16.40 8.42
C ALA A 83 1.56 15.43 7.22
N PRO A 84 1.71 15.88 5.95
CA PRO A 84 1.87 14.93 4.84
C PRO A 84 3.11 14.04 4.99
N MET A 85 4.24 14.53 5.51
CA MET A 85 5.41 13.70 5.80
C MET A 85 5.10 12.61 6.83
N ALA A 86 4.43 12.96 7.92
CA ALA A 86 4.03 11.99 8.95
C ALA A 86 3.13 10.89 8.37
N LEU A 87 2.17 11.26 7.50
CA LEU A 87 1.30 10.28 6.82
C LEU A 87 2.10 9.37 5.88
N VAL A 88 3.01 9.92 5.07
CA VAL A 88 3.86 9.11 4.17
C VAL A 88 4.73 8.14 4.99
N ILE A 89 5.33 8.58 6.09
CA ILE A 89 6.12 7.70 6.98
C ILE A 89 5.24 6.57 7.53
N PHE A 90 4.04 6.89 7.99
CA PHE A 90 3.12 5.88 8.51
C PHE A 90 2.68 4.88 7.43
N MET A 91 2.35 5.35 6.23
CA MET A 91 2.03 4.50 5.08
C MET A 91 3.19 3.55 4.77
N MET A 92 4.43 4.06 4.71
CA MET A 92 5.62 3.23 4.48
C MET A 92 5.82 2.19 5.59
N ALA A 93 5.64 2.57 6.86
CA ALA A 93 5.73 1.65 7.99
C ALA A 93 4.65 0.55 7.93
N ALA A 94 3.42 0.90 7.56
CA ALA A 94 2.33 -0.04 7.36
C ALA A 94 2.62 -1.01 6.20
N THR A 95 3.15 -0.50 5.08
CA THR A 95 3.58 -1.31 3.93
C THR A 95 4.70 -2.28 4.31
N VAL A 96 5.72 -1.82 5.05
CA VAL A 96 6.80 -2.69 5.56
C VAL A 96 6.24 -3.77 6.48
N TYR A 97 5.33 -3.41 7.37
CA TYR A 97 4.67 -4.37 8.26
C TYR A 97 3.86 -5.42 7.47
N SER A 98 3.09 -5.02 6.45
CA SER A 98 2.37 -5.94 5.57
C SER A 98 3.34 -6.86 4.82
N GLN A 99 4.36 -6.28 4.17
CA GLN A 99 5.31 -6.98 3.31
C GLN A 99 6.16 -8.02 4.06
N PHE A 100 6.67 -7.68 5.25
CA PHE A 100 7.64 -8.50 5.97
C PHE A 100 7.05 -9.20 7.20
N GLY A 101 5.88 -8.77 7.68
CA GLY A 101 5.17 -9.38 8.80
C GLY A 101 4.00 -10.25 8.35
N ILE A 102 2.98 -9.63 7.74
CA ILE A 102 1.72 -10.32 7.43
C ILE A 102 1.90 -11.34 6.30
N ILE A 103 2.42 -10.92 5.15
CA ILE A 103 2.51 -11.79 3.96
C ILE A 103 3.34 -13.06 4.21
N PRO A 104 4.53 -13.00 4.85
CA PRO A 104 5.27 -14.22 5.17
C PRO A 104 4.57 -15.13 6.18
N ALA A 105 3.81 -14.55 7.13
CA ALA A 105 3.05 -15.33 8.10
C ALA A 105 1.90 -16.08 7.39
N MET A 106 1.14 -15.38 6.54
CA MET A 106 0.08 -16.00 5.72
C MET A 106 0.64 -17.14 4.84
N GLU A 107 1.81 -16.96 4.25
CA GLU A 107 2.42 -18.00 3.42
C GLU A 107 2.81 -19.24 4.22
N ARG A 108 3.34 -19.07 5.44
CA ARG A 108 3.63 -20.18 6.35
C ARG A 108 2.37 -20.95 6.73
N ASP A 109 1.29 -20.22 7.10
CA ASP A 109 0.03 -20.83 7.50
C ASP A 109 -0.63 -21.55 6.31
N ARG A 110 -0.56 -20.98 5.11
CA ARG A 110 -1.01 -21.60 3.86
C ARG A 110 -0.28 -22.92 3.61
N MET A 111 1.03 -22.95 3.71
CA MET A 111 1.83 -24.18 3.50
C MET A 111 1.55 -25.21 4.57
N ALA A 112 1.40 -24.81 5.82
CA ALA A 112 1.06 -25.70 6.92
C ALA A 112 -0.37 -26.28 6.83
N ALA A 113 -1.29 -25.58 6.18
CA ALA A 113 -2.64 -26.04 5.88
C ALA A 113 -2.75 -26.94 4.64
N GLY A 114 -1.63 -27.29 3.98
CA GLY A 114 -1.60 -28.15 2.79
C GLY A 114 -1.50 -27.42 1.45
N GLY A 115 -1.27 -26.12 1.46
CA GLY A 115 -1.01 -25.29 0.26
C GLY A 115 -2.25 -24.68 -0.40
N ALA A 116 -3.42 -25.30 -0.28
CA ALA A 116 -4.69 -24.89 -0.87
C ALA A 116 -5.71 -24.60 0.24
N ILE A 117 -5.81 -23.33 0.65
CA ILE A 117 -6.70 -22.89 1.73
C ILE A 117 -8.18 -23.13 1.40
N ASP A 118 -8.56 -23.00 0.14
CA ASP A 118 -9.94 -23.19 -0.35
C ASP A 118 -10.47 -24.64 -0.18
N THR A 119 -9.56 -25.61 -0.10
CA THR A 119 -9.90 -27.03 0.11
C THR A 119 -9.44 -27.57 1.45
N SER A 120 -8.81 -26.74 2.29
CA SER A 120 -8.36 -27.13 3.62
C SER A 120 -9.52 -27.21 4.62
N ASP A 121 -9.34 -27.98 5.70
CA ASP A 121 -10.32 -28.07 6.79
C ASP A 121 -10.51 -26.68 7.44
N PRO A 122 -11.74 -26.14 7.47
CA PRO A 122 -12.02 -24.85 8.11
C PRO A 122 -11.68 -24.81 9.62
N THR A 123 -11.61 -25.96 10.28
CA THR A 123 -11.26 -26.08 11.71
C THR A 123 -9.77 -26.19 11.96
N ASN A 124 -8.97 -26.31 10.90
CA ASN A 124 -7.51 -26.33 11.01
C ASN A 124 -6.99 -24.97 11.56
N PRO A 125 -6.21 -24.95 12.64
CA PRO A 125 -5.67 -23.72 13.22
C PRO A 125 -4.93 -22.83 12.20
N ASN A 126 -4.16 -23.42 11.28
CA ASN A 126 -3.45 -22.68 10.26
C ASN A 126 -4.39 -22.01 9.24
N THR A 127 -5.54 -22.65 8.92
CA THR A 127 -6.57 -22.04 8.06
C THR A 127 -7.23 -20.86 8.76
N ILE A 128 -7.51 -20.97 10.04
CA ILE A 128 -8.07 -19.90 10.86
C ILE A 128 -7.10 -18.72 10.94
N ASP A 129 -5.82 -18.99 11.23
CA ASP A 129 -4.78 -17.95 11.33
C ASP A 129 -4.52 -17.27 10.00
N PHE A 130 -4.48 -18.01 8.89
CA PHE A 130 -4.41 -17.46 7.55
C PHE A 130 -5.55 -16.46 7.27
N ASN A 131 -6.80 -16.85 7.52
CA ASN A 131 -7.97 -16.02 7.29
C ASN A 131 -7.95 -14.74 8.16
N ARG A 132 -7.50 -14.85 9.41
CA ARG A 132 -7.31 -13.69 10.29
C ARG A 132 -6.26 -12.72 9.76
N LEU A 133 -5.13 -13.22 9.29
CA LEU A 133 -4.06 -12.43 8.69
C LEU A 133 -4.48 -11.81 7.37
N HIS A 134 -5.26 -12.53 6.56
CA HIS A 134 -5.82 -12.02 5.31
C HIS A 134 -6.72 -10.80 5.56
N ASN A 135 -7.69 -10.92 6.46
CA ASN A 135 -8.54 -9.79 6.85
C ASN A 135 -7.72 -8.61 7.40
N ARG A 136 -6.65 -8.89 8.16
CA ARG A 136 -5.75 -7.85 8.68
C ARG A 136 -4.99 -7.15 7.54
N SER A 137 -4.53 -7.89 6.54
CA SER A 137 -3.89 -7.32 5.35
C SER A 137 -4.83 -6.36 4.64
N GLU A 138 -6.08 -6.74 4.39
CA GLU A 138 -7.08 -5.88 3.74
C GLU A 138 -7.29 -4.56 4.51
N HIS A 139 -7.36 -4.60 5.85
CA HIS A 139 -7.49 -3.39 6.66
C HIS A 139 -6.25 -2.50 6.61
N VAL A 140 -5.06 -3.09 6.54
CA VAL A 140 -3.80 -2.34 6.39
C VAL A 140 -3.77 -1.63 5.04
N GLU A 141 -4.11 -2.31 3.94
CA GLU A 141 -4.15 -1.71 2.60
C GLU A 141 -5.20 -0.59 2.50
N LEU A 142 -6.40 -0.79 3.06
CA LEU A 142 -7.41 0.26 3.14
C LEU A 142 -6.92 1.48 3.93
N THR A 143 -6.19 1.25 5.01
CA THR A 143 -5.61 2.33 5.83
C THR A 143 -4.56 3.12 5.03
N ILE A 144 -3.68 2.43 4.30
CA ILE A 144 -2.68 3.04 3.42
C ILE A 144 -3.38 3.91 2.36
N LEU A 145 -4.41 3.39 1.71
CA LEU A 145 -5.19 4.12 0.70
C LEU A 145 -5.81 5.40 1.28
N LEU A 146 -6.50 5.32 2.43
CA LEU A 146 -7.14 6.48 3.05
C LEU A 146 -6.12 7.54 3.48
N MET A 147 -4.99 7.13 4.05
CA MET A 147 -3.90 8.04 4.39
C MET A 147 -3.26 8.67 3.15
N GLY A 148 -3.13 7.92 2.08
CA GLY A 148 -2.64 8.43 0.81
C GLY A 148 -3.54 9.52 0.23
N LEU A 149 -4.85 9.32 0.22
CA LEU A 149 -5.82 10.34 -0.18
C LEU A 149 -5.73 11.60 0.69
N ALA A 150 -5.62 11.42 2.01
CA ALA A 150 -5.40 12.53 2.93
C ALA A 150 -4.08 13.27 2.65
N THR A 151 -3.02 12.53 2.30
CA THR A 151 -1.72 13.12 1.94
C THR A 151 -1.85 14.03 0.72
N VAL A 152 -2.55 13.61 -0.34
CA VAL A 152 -2.79 14.44 -1.53
C VAL A 152 -3.51 15.75 -1.16
N VAL A 153 -4.56 15.67 -0.32
CA VAL A 153 -5.29 16.85 0.14
C VAL A 153 -4.40 17.79 0.93
N LEU A 154 -3.55 17.27 1.82
CA LEU A 154 -2.65 18.08 2.63
C LEU A 154 -1.55 18.73 1.80
N VAL A 155 -1.00 18.03 0.81
CA VAL A 155 -0.03 18.60 -0.14
C VAL A 155 -0.65 19.73 -0.96
N ALA A 156 -1.86 19.53 -1.49
CA ALA A 156 -2.59 20.56 -2.23
C ALA A 156 -2.87 21.82 -1.36
N ARG A 157 -3.25 21.63 -0.08
CA ARG A 157 -3.40 22.74 0.88
C ARG A 157 -2.10 23.46 1.17
N ALA A 158 -0.97 22.73 1.28
CA ALA A 158 0.34 23.32 1.49
C ALA A 158 0.78 24.21 0.32
N GLU A 159 0.30 23.93 -0.89
CA GLU A 159 0.53 24.77 -2.07
C GLU A 159 -0.32 26.05 -2.06
N SER A 160 -1.61 25.92 -1.73
CA SER A 160 -2.57 27.04 -1.70
C SER A 160 -2.26 28.08 -0.60
N GLY A 161 -1.69 27.66 0.52
CA GLY A 161 -1.32 28.56 1.62
C GLY A 161 -0.10 29.47 1.36
N LYS A 162 0.36 29.55 0.11
CA LYS A 162 1.45 30.44 -0.36
C LYS A 162 0.98 31.67 -1.12
N SER A 163 -0.30 31.71 -1.53
CA SER A 163 -0.91 32.88 -2.18
C SER A 163 -1.21 34.00 -1.18
#